data_86bd4cda18f9cc3e62e83c812332642a
#
_entry.id   86bd4cda18f9cc3e62e83c812332642a
#
_cell.length_a   1.000
_cell.length_b   1.000
_cell.length_c   1.000
_cell.angle_alpha   90.00
_cell.angle_beta   90.00
_cell.angle_gamma   90.00
#
_symmetry.space_group_name_H-M   'P 1'
#
loop_
_entity.id
_entity.type
_entity.pdbx_description
1 polymer ?
#
loop_
_entity_poly.entity_id
_entity_poly.type
_entity_poly.pdbx_seq_one_letter_code
_entity_poly.pdbx_strand_id
1 'polypeptide(L)'
;MGVQAPGESYCETALRETPFTQHSRQGQHRGRLEAAMGADHRWYELPEARQAASTGDFGALLRVAPTAARLTLAEAGQRCGYSAATLSRIERGRQPLTDVTVLRRLAEIFDIPPELFGLATGDGRRFNRLGGSLDRVLDEEPSREAGDGPVRRRDVLGGLAGIVGAAIPVTDDGPAAMPGRVVSSLEDALLGNAPAPTGPVDTARLRAALGTAWSDFHACRYARLSSRLPGLVSMATSAHSIANVDDRPTTACTLAETYHLTTQVLIKLHEDGMAWSAMDRARQAAREADDPLLTAETARISAIVLRRSRHRVRAEQTVVSAAQALDAATGLTSVEQGCAYGRLLATAAYTAALSDRRATAWELLSEADEASRRAGAGSGFAGVDVALYKISVARTLGDFGAAVQYARALRPERLGNVERRARYWEDVALALFGRGAHAEAYRALLAAEQTAPQEVRYRPWAQQLTGALLSVDRRQTLPGLRSFAARTGVT
;
A
#
# COMPACT_ATOMS: atom_id res chain seq x y z
N MET A 1 24.83 -56.42 -45.93
CA MET A 1 24.98 -55.85 -47.26
C MET A 1 24.79 -54.35 -47.02
N GLY A 2 25.70 -53.59 -46.95
CA GLY A 2 26.80 -53.14 -47.82
C GLY A 2 26.31 -51.78 -48.35
N VAL A 3 26.95 -50.68 -48.32
CA VAL A 3 28.29 -50.22 -48.36
C VAL A 3 28.23 -48.68 -48.65
N GLN A 4 28.97 -47.91 -47.87
CA GLN A 4 29.80 -46.75 -48.24
C GLN A 4 29.20 -45.44 -48.80
N ALA A 5 29.62 -44.36 -48.15
CA ALA A 5 29.93 -43.03 -48.71
C ALA A 5 31.12 -43.12 -49.74
N PRO A 6 31.54 -42.10 -50.43
CA PRO A 6 31.84 -40.74 -50.03
C PRO A 6 31.64 -39.64 -51.12
N GLY A 7 32.06 -38.40 -50.84
CA GLY A 7 32.51 -37.51 -51.90
C GLY A 7 32.39 -36.02 -51.60
N GLU A 8 33.53 -35.44 -51.22
CA GLU A 8 33.87 -34.00 -51.22
C GLU A 8 33.76 -33.38 -52.63
N SER A 9 33.47 -32.09 -52.71
CA SER A 9 34.37 -31.16 -53.39
C SER A 9 33.75 -29.78 -53.70
N TYR A 10 34.36 -28.73 -53.17
CA TYR A 10 34.69 -27.43 -53.77
C TYR A 10 33.76 -26.78 -54.82
N CYS A 11 33.31 -25.53 -54.57
CA CYS A 11 33.83 -24.39 -55.32
C CYS A 11 33.40 -23.05 -54.68
N GLU A 12 34.38 -22.19 -54.52
CA GLU A 12 34.34 -20.76 -54.28
C GLU A 12 33.60 -20.05 -55.42
N THR A 13 32.94 -18.93 -55.18
CA THR A 13 33.31 -17.60 -55.69
C THR A 13 32.19 -16.56 -55.52
N ALA A 14 32.61 -15.39 -55.08
CA ALA A 14 32.22 -14.04 -55.42
C ALA A 14 31.28 -13.28 -54.50
N LEU A 15 31.90 -12.53 -53.63
CA LEU A 15 31.75 -11.12 -53.27
C LEU A 15 30.73 -10.31 -54.04
N ARG A 16 29.78 -9.68 -53.34
CA ARG A 16 29.50 -8.25 -53.52
C ARG A 16 28.95 -7.65 -52.22
N GLU A 17 29.77 -6.74 -51.68
CA GLU A 17 29.45 -5.85 -50.58
C GLU A 17 28.42 -4.81 -51.01
N THR A 18 27.45 -4.51 -50.09
CA THR A 18 26.87 -3.17 -50.01
C THR A 18 26.83 -2.76 -48.53
N PRO A 19 27.29 -1.57 -48.19
CA PRO A 19 27.52 -1.17 -46.80
C PRO A 19 26.22 -0.67 -46.18
N PHE A 20 25.87 -1.27 -45.04
CA PHE A 20 24.77 -0.82 -44.23
C PHE A 20 25.23 0.29 -43.26
N THR A 21 24.90 1.54 -43.59
CA THR A 21 25.25 2.76 -42.87
C THR A 21 24.43 2.92 -41.59
N GLN A 22 24.54 1.99 -40.66
CA GLN A 22 24.01 2.13 -39.30
C GLN A 22 25.05 2.15 -38.18
N HIS A 23 26.34 1.93 -38.48
CA HIS A 23 27.40 1.93 -37.47
C HIS A 23 27.95 3.31 -37.10
N SER A 24 27.65 4.35 -37.87
CA SER A 24 28.25 5.68 -37.68
C SER A 24 27.56 6.53 -36.60
N ARG A 25 26.29 6.27 -36.26
CA ARG A 25 25.63 7.04 -35.18
C ARG A 25 25.95 6.54 -33.77
N GLN A 26 26.15 5.24 -33.60
CA GLN A 26 26.56 4.69 -32.30
C GLN A 26 28.04 4.99 -31.97
N GLY A 27 28.91 5.00 -32.98
CA GLY A 27 30.31 5.36 -32.80
C GLY A 27 30.53 6.84 -32.47
N GLN A 28 29.73 7.74 -33.04
CA GLN A 28 29.80 9.17 -32.74
C GLN A 28 29.23 9.51 -31.34
N HIS A 29 28.23 8.78 -30.88
CA HIS A 29 27.72 8.94 -29.51
C HIS A 29 28.69 8.40 -28.45
N ARG A 30 29.35 7.28 -28.76
CA ARG A 30 30.38 6.69 -27.89
C ARG A 30 31.62 7.59 -27.79
N GLY A 31 32.10 8.14 -28.90
CA GLY A 31 33.23 9.05 -28.89
C GLY A 31 32.95 10.41 -28.20
N ARG A 32 31.71 10.90 -28.24
CA ARG A 32 31.30 12.10 -27.48
C ARG A 32 31.23 11.84 -25.97
N LEU A 33 30.76 10.67 -25.55
CA LEU A 33 30.73 10.26 -24.14
C LEU A 33 32.14 10.03 -23.59
N GLU A 34 33.03 9.39 -24.36
CA GLU A 34 34.42 9.16 -23.98
C GLU A 34 35.23 10.47 -23.92
N ALA A 35 34.93 11.46 -24.76
CA ALA A 35 35.56 12.77 -24.74
C ALA A 35 35.06 13.68 -23.59
N ALA A 36 33.86 13.46 -23.08
CA ALA A 36 33.31 14.18 -21.93
C ALA A 36 33.74 13.60 -20.56
N MET A 37 34.32 12.41 -20.55
CA MET A 37 34.70 11.68 -19.35
C MET A 37 36.19 11.80 -19.05
N GLY A 38 36.62 12.95 -18.53
CA GLY A 38 37.87 13.04 -17.74
C GLY A 38 37.75 12.14 -16.50
N ALA A 39 38.90 11.61 -16.00
CA ALA A 39 39.00 10.52 -15.03
C ALA A 39 38.25 10.66 -13.68
N ASP A 40 37.44 11.70 -13.49
CA ASP A 40 36.77 12.04 -12.23
C ASP A 40 35.31 12.49 -12.41
N HIS A 41 34.68 12.21 -13.55
CA HIS A 41 33.29 12.68 -13.80
C HIS A 41 32.27 11.59 -13.43
N ARG A 42 31.41 11.95 -12.51
CA ARG A 42 30.19 11.21 -12.16
C ARG A 42 29.25 11.23 -13.37
N TRP A 43 29.31 10.22 -14.21
CA TRP A 43 28.56 10.10 -15.48
C TRP A 43 27.04 10.29 -15.27
N TYR A 44 26.52 9.98 -14.07
CA TYR A 44 25.13 10.18 -13.69
C TYR A 44 24.75 11.65 -13.52
N GLU A 45 25.71 12.59 -13.50
CA GLU A 45 25.45 14.03 -13.51
C GLU A 45 25.22 14.59 -14.92
N LEU A 46 25.43 13.78 -15.97
CA LEU A 46 25.13 14.15 -17.32
C LEU A 46 23.65 14.54 -17.49
N PRO A 47 23.32 15.57 -18.30
CA PRO A 47 21.95 16.01 -18.51
C PRO A 47 21.01 14.88 -18.94
N GLU A 48 21.50 13.98 -19.80
CA GLU A 48 20.74 12.82 -20.31
C GLU A 48 20.39 11.82 -19.19
N ALA A 49 21.35 11.54 -18.31
CA ALA A 49 21.14 10.66 -17.15
C ALA A 49 20.16 11.28 -16.15
N ARG A 50 20.29 12.58 -15.87
CA ARG A 50 19.35 13.32 -15.00
C ARG A 50 17.94 13.37 -15.58
N GLN A 51 17.81 13.58 -16.88
CA GLN A 51 16.51 13.58 -17.54
C GLN A 51 15.88 12.18 -17.52
N ALA A 52 16.64 11.12 -17.81
CA ALA A 52 16.17 9.74 -17.73
C ALA A 52 15.71 9.39 -16.29
N ALA A 53 16.46 9.80 -15.28
CA ALA A 53 16.09 9.63 -13.88
C ALA A 53 14.79 10.38 -13.53
N SER A 54 14.65 11.65 -13.97
CA SER A 54 13.47 12.46 -13.68
C SER A 54 12.19 11.93 -14.34
N THR A 55 12.31 11.32 -15.51
CA THR A 55 11.19 10.70 -16.24
C THR A 55 10.92 9.28 -15.79
N GLY A 56 11.83 8.65 -15.02
CA GLY A 56 11.76 7.25 -14.62
C GLY A 56 12.04 6.29 -15.78
N ASP A 57 12.74 6.73 -16.81
CA ASP A 57 13.23 5.87 -17.91
C ASP A 57 14.54 5.17 -17.48
N PHE A 58 14.40 4.12 -16.68
CA PHE A 58 15.54 3.34 -16.21
C PHE A 58 16.25 2.59 -17.33
N GLY A 59 15.58 2.33 -18.46
CA GLY A 59 16.20 1.78 -19.65
C GLY A 59 17.19 2.76 -20.27
N ALA A 60 16.87 4.05 -20.33
CA ALA A 60 17.78 5.09 -20.78
C ALA A 60 18.97 5.25 -19.84
N LEU A 61 18.79 5.18 -18.52
CA LEU A 61 19.87 5.16 -17.55
C LEU A 61 20.82 3.98 -17.78
N LEU A 62 20.28 2.78 -18.00
CA LEU A 62 21.06 1.58 -18.27
C LEU A 62 21.83 1.62 -19.58
N ARG A 63 21.40 2.39 -20.59
CA ARG A 63 22.18 2.58 -21.82
C ARG A 63 23.47 3.35 -21.60
N VAL A 64 23.46 4.29 -20.67
CA VAL A 64 24.62 5.12 -20.35
C VAL A 64 25.57 4.41 -19.38
N ALA A 65 25.02 3.72 -18.39
CA ALA A 65 25.75 3.11 -17.28
C ALA A 65 26.80 2.05 -17.68
N PRO A 66 26.56 1.04 -18.53
CA PRO A 66 27.55 0.06 -18.92
C PRO A 66 28.73 0.67 -19.66
N THR A 67 28.46 1.64 -20.53
CA THR A 67 29.51 2.36 -21.27
C THR A 67 30.42 3.12 -20.30
N ALA A 68 29.84 3.76 -19.30
CA ALA A 68 30.57 4.46 -18.25
C ALA A 68 31.37 3.51 -17.35
N ALA A 69 30.79 2.34 -17.01
CA ALA A 69 31.44 1.33 -16.20
C ALA A 69 32.43 0.45 -16.98
N ARG A 70 32.61 0.68 -18.29
CA ARG A 70 33.43 -0.14 -19.21
C ARG A 70 33.05 -1.63 -19.21
N LEU A 71 31.78 -1.94 -18.99
CA LEU A 71 31.23 -3.29 -19.01
C LEU A 71 30.51 -3.57 -20.30
N THR A 72 30.62 -4.80 -20.79
CA THR A 72 29.75 -5.30 -21.87
C THR A 72 28.37 -5.64 -21.30
N LEU A 73 27.35 -5.64 -22.15
CA LEU A 73 25.99 -6.08 -21.75
C LEU A 73 25.95 -7.51 -21.21
N ALA A 74 26.86 -8.37 -21.70
CA ALA A 74 26.97 -9.75 -21.21
C ALA A 74 27.50 -9.79 -19.77
N GLU A 75 28.58 -9.05 -19.49
CA GLU A 75 29.15 -8.93 -18.15
C GLU A 75 28.19 -8.27 -17.17
N ALA A 76 27.53 -7.19 -17.60
CA ALA A 76 26.51 -6.52 -16.80
C ALA A 76 25.34 -7.48 -16.49
N GLY A 77 24.87 -8.21 -17.51
CA GLY A 77 23.81 -9.21 -17.36
C GLY A 77 24.18 -10.32 -16.39
N GLN A 78 25.37 -10.86 -16.52
CA GLN A 78 25.87 -11.91 -15.63
C GLN A 78 25.91 -11.44 -14.15
N ARG A 79 26.39 -10.21 -13.90
CA ARG A 79 26.42 -9.63 -12.54
C ARG A 79 25.01 -9.38 -11.98
N CYS A 80 24.05 -9.02 -12.84
CA CYS A 80 22.66 -8.75 -12.43
C CYS A 80 21.76 -9.99 -12.39
N GLY A 81 22.25 -11.14 -12.89
CA GLY A 81 21.44 -12.35 -13.04
C GLY A 81 20.51 -12.30 -14.27
N TYR A 82 20.81 -11.46 -15.26
CA TYR A 82 20.06 -11.35 -16.53
C TYR A 82 20.91 -11.79 -17.74
N SER A 83 20.22 -12.26 -18.78
CA SER A 83 20.89 -12.45 -20.08
C SER A 83 21.16 -11.09 -20.74
N ALA A 84 22.21 -11.02 -21.57
CA ALA A 84 22.49 -9.82 -22.38
C ALA A 84 21.28 -9.41 -23.23
N ALA A 85 20.50 -10.38 -23.73
CA ALA A 85 19.28 -10.13 -24.49
C ALA A 85 18.18 -9.48 -23.65
N THR A 86 18.08 -9.85 -22.36
CA THR A 86 17.12 -9.25 -21.42
C THR A 86 17.52 -7.81 -21.10
N LEU A 87 18.79 -7.55 -20.77
CA LEU A 87 19.27 -6.18 -20.57
C LEU A 87 19.08 -5.32 -21.79
N SER A 88 19.37 -5.81 -22.98
CA SER A 88 19.14 -5.08 -24.23
C SER A 88 17.65 -4.76 -24.49
N ARG A 89 16.72 -5.62 -24.04
CA ARG A 89 15.27 -5.30 -24.11
C ARG A 89 14.88 -4.21 -23.11
N ILE A 90 15.45 -4.23 -21.92
CA ILE A 90 15.24 -3.21 -20.90
C ILE A 90 15.78 -1.86 -21.38
N GLU A 91 17.01 -1.80 -21.89
CA GLU A 91 17.61 -0.59 -22.45
C GLU A 91 16.79 0.04 -23.59
N ARG A 92 16.13 -0.80 -24.39
CA ARG A 92 15.27 -0.35 -25.51
C ARG A 92 13.84 -0.05 -25.08
N GLY A 93 13.54 -0.10 -23.77
CA GLY A 93 12.20 0.13 -23.24
C GLY A 93 11.16 -0.93 -23.61
N ARG A 94 11.61 -2.08 -24.17
CA ARG A 94 10.72 -3.19 -24.56
C ARG A 94 10.34 -4.09 -23.39
N GLN A 95 11.07 -4.00 -22.30
CA GLN A 95 10.79 -4.70 -21.04
C GLN A 95 10.92 -3.68 -19.89
N PRO A 96 9.84 -3.43 -19.13
CA PRO A 96 9.92 -2.52 -17.99
C PRO A 96 10.79 -3.12 -16.88
N LEU A 97 11.61 -2.29 -16.26
CA LEU A 97 12.42 -2.64 -15.10
C LEU A 97 11.72 -2.11 -13.85
N THR A 98 10.97 -2.95 -13.18
CA THR A 98 10.14 -2.58 -12.01
C THR A 98 10.54 -3.30 -10.73
N ASP A 99 11.42 -4.29 -10.79
CA ASP A 99 11.88 -5.02 -9.62
C ASP A 99 12.89 -4.19 -8.82
N VAL A 100 12.50 -3.79 -7.61
CA VAL A 100 13.32 -2.97 -6.71
C VAL A 100 14.63 -3.65 -6.33
N THR A 101 14.62 -4.97 -6.15
CA THR A 101 15.83 -5.75 -5.80
C THR A 101 16.83 -5.68 -6.94
N VAL A 102 16.35 -5.81 -8.17
CA VAL A 102 17.17 -5.69 -9.37
C VAL A 102 17.67 -4.26 -9.55
N LEU A 103 16.82 -3.26 -9.38
CA LEU A 103 17.22 -1.84 -9.45
C LEU A 103 18.33 -1.51 -8.46
N ARG A 104 18.24 -2.00 -7.22
CA ARG A 104 19.31 -1.83 -6.21
C ARG A 104 20.61 -2.51 -6.62
N ARG A 105 20.51 -3.75 -7.10
CA ARG A 105 21.67 -4.48 -7.57
C ARG A 105 22.34 -3.80 -8.78
N LEU A 106 21.55 -3.21 -9.66
CA LEU A 106 22.06 -2.39 -10.77
C LEU A 106 22.73 -1.11 -10.26
N ALA A 107 22.14 -0.45 -9.25
CA ALA A 107 22.72 0.72 -8.61
C ALA A 107 24.11 0.40 -8.03
N GLU A 108 24.24 -0.72 -7.33
CA GLU A 108 25.51 -1.20 -6.77
C GLU A 108 26.54 -1.56 -7.86
N ILE A 109 26.13 -2.29 -8.90
CA ILE A 109 27.04 -2.76 -9.97
C ILE A 109 27.61 -1.59 -10.80
N PHE A 110 26.79 -0.58 -11.05
CA PHE A 110 27.15 0.56 -11.91
C PHE A 110 27.54 1.81 -11.12
N ASP A 111 27.63 1.70 -9.79
CA ASP A 111 27.91 2.83 -8.88
C ASP A 111 26.97 4.02 -9.14
N ILE A 112 25.67 3.70 -9.36
CA ILE A 112 24.63 4.69 -9.58
C ILE A 112 24.01 5.05 -8.22
N PRO A 113 23.91 6.34 -7.88
CA PRO A 113 23.15 6.75 -6.71
C PRO A 113 21.73 6.19 -6.76
N PRO A 114 21.29 5.42 -5.74
CA PRO A 114 19.98 4.78 -5.73
C PRO A 114 18.82 5.76 -6.01
N GLU A 115 18.99 7.03 -5.64
CA GLU A 115 18.01 8.09 -5.87
C GLU A 115 17.67 8.31 -7.34
N LEU A 116 18.61 8.05 -8.24
CA LEU A 116 18.37 8.15 -9.69
C LEU A 116 17.43 7.07 -10.20
N PHE A 117 17.36 5.94 -9.50
CA PHE A 117 16.33 4.93 -9.71
C PHE A 117 15.05 5.21 -8.89
N GLY A 118 14.99 6.33 -8.17
CA GLY A 118 13.88 6.65 -7.27
C GLY A 118 13.83 5.74 -6.04
N LEU A 119 14.98 5.20 -5.64
CA LEU A 119 15.15 4.33 -4.48
C LEU A 119 15.71 5.14 -3.30
N ALA A 120 15.38 4.72 -2.06
CA ALA A 120 15.98 5.30 -0.87
C ALA A 120 17.47 4.93 -0.76
N THR A 121 18.32 5.85 -0.31
CA THR A 121 19.70 5.56 0.09
C THR A 121 19.73 4.66 1.30
N GLY A 122 20.74 3.79 1.40
CA GLY A 122 20.95 2.90 2.57
C GLY A 122 21.06 3.66 3.91
N ASP A 123 21.47 4.91 3.87
CA ASP A 123 21.44 5.88 4.98
C ASP A 123 20.12 6.69 5.01
N GLY A 124 18.98 6.03 4.86
CA GLY A 124 17.62 6.60 4.72
C GLY A 124 17.20 7.75 5.67
N ARG A 125 18.14 8.22 6.49
CA ARG A 125 17.92 9.29 7.47
C ARG A 125 17.86 10.72 6.88
N ARG A 126 18.32 10.97 5.66
CA ARG A 126 18.34 12.34 5.09
C ARG A 126 17.17 12.68 4.18
N PHE A 127 16.67 11.75 3.37
CA PHE A 127 15.49 12.00 2.52
C PHE A 127 14.18 11.66 3.22
N ASN A 128 14.22 10.82 4.23
CA ASN A 128 13.07 10.42 5.04
C ASN A 128 12.57 11.51 6.01
N ARG A 129 13.17 12.71 6.03
CA ARG A 129 12.69 13.78 6.93
C ARG A 129 11.35 14.38 6.52
N LEU A 130 10.94 14.30 5.26
CA LEU A 130 9.60 14.73 4.83
C LEU A 130 8.66 13.55 4.58
N GLY A 131 9.11 12.48 3.92
CA GLY A 131 8.29 11.28 3.69
C GLY A 131 8.20 10.36 4.92
N GLY A 132 9.29 10.12 5.64
CA GLY A 132 9.30 9.38 6.89
C GLY A 132 8.74 10.14 8.08
N SER A 133 8.63 11.46 7.97
CA SER A 133 7.84 12.27 8.90
C SER A 133 6.35 12.03 8.73
N LEU A 134 5.84 11.86 7.50
CA LEU A 134 4.44 11.54 7.26
C LEU A 134 4.06 10.15 7.78
N ASP A 135 4.91 9.12 7.58
CA ASP A 135 4.67 7.79 8.16
C ASP A 135 4.91 7.77 9.68
N ARG A 136 5.87 8.54 10.21
CA ARG A 136 6.07 8.70 11.65
C ARG A 136 4.96 9.48 12.32
N VAL A 137 4.43 10.49 11.68
CA VAL A 137 3.33 11.31 12.21
C VAL A 137 1.98 10.59 12.06
N LEU A 138 1.84 9.65 11.12
CA LEU A 138 0.73 8.70 11.14
C LEU A 138 0.81 7.73 12.32
N ASP A 139 2.02 7.53 12.86
CA ASP A 139 2.32 6.69 14.02
C ASP A 139 2.70 7.50 15.29
N GLU A 140 2.97 8.81 15.21
CA GLU A 140 3.28 9.65 16.37
C GLU A 140 2.02 10.37 16.87
N GLU A 141 1.61 10.01 18.09
CA GLU A 141 0.92 10.98 18.94
C GLU A 141 1.88 12.15 19.22
N PRO A 142 1.39 13.39 19.29
CA PRO A 142 2.23 14.52 19.67
C PRO A 142 2.89 14.21 21.00
N SER A 143 4.23 14.25 21.00
CA SER A 143 5.04 14.10 22.22
C SER A 143 4.57 15.16 23.21
N ARG A 144 3.97 14.71 24.30
CA ARG A 144 3.72 15.55 25.45
C ARG A 144 5.06 15.88 26.10
N GLU A 145 5.67 16.98 25.70
CA GLU A 145 6.58 17.66 26.60
C GLU A 145 5.76 18.53 27.55
N ALA A 146 6.01 18.26 28.81
CA ALA A 146 5.54 18.84 30.02
C ALA A 146 5.00 20.29 29.94
N GLY A 147 3.70 20.41 30.11
CA GLY A 147 3.02 21.56 30.64
C GLY A 147 1.95 21.04 31.58
N ASP A 148 2.22 21.17 32.87
CA ASP A 148 1.42 20.68 33.97
C ASP A 148 0.03 21.34 33.96
N GLY A 149 -1.01 20.58 33.59
CA GLY A 149 -2.40 20.96 33.69
C GLY A 149 -3.31 19.91 33.03
N PRO A 150 -4.40 19.46 33.67
CA PRO A 150 -5.27 18.43 33.13
C PRO A 150 -6.12 19.04 32.00
N VAL A 151 -5.60 19.03 30.77
CA VAL A 151 -6.38 19.33 29.57
C VAL A 151 -7.29 18.14 29.33
N ARG A 152 -8.56 18.30 29.68
CA ARG A 152 -9.57 17.27 29.45
C ARG A 152 -9.79 17.11 27.96
N ARG A 153 -9.80 15.88 27.44
CA ARG A 153 -10.10 15.51 26.03
C ARG A 153 -11.35 16.19 25.47
N ARG A 154 -12.26 16.66 26.29
CA ARG A 154 -13.43 17.45 25.94
C ARG A 154 -13.09 18.82 25.32
N ASP A 155 -11.98 19.44 25.70
CA ASP A 155 -11.67 20.82 25.31
C ASP A 155 -11.08 20.89 23.88
N VAL A 156 -10.44 19.81 23.41
CA VAL A 156 -9.96 19.69 22.02
C VAL A 156 -11.13 19.44 21.05
N LEU A 157 -12.16 18.73 21.49
CA LEU A 157 -13.38 18.48 20.70
C LEU A 157 -14.33 19.70 20.70
N GLY A 158 -14.30 20.54 21.73
CA GLY A 158 -15.08 21.77 21.82
C GLY A 158 -14.57 22.90 20.91
N GLY A 159 -13.27 22.96 20.64
CA GLY A 159 -12.66 23.97 19.76
C GLY A 159 -13.03 23.83 18.27
N LEU A 160 -13.43 22.65 17.83
CA LEU A 160 -13.88 22.38 16.45
C LEU A 160 -15.37 22.72 16.21
N ALA A 161 -16.15 22.93 17.27
CA ALA A 161 -17.57 23.25 17.16
C ALA A 161 -17.87 24.73 16.85
N GLY A 162 -16.87 25.61 16.85
CA GLY A 162 -17.02 27.05 16.75
C GLY A 162 -16.95 27.68 15.36
N ILE A 163 -16.67 26.92 14.30
CA ILE A 163 -16.47 27.46 12.94
C ILE A 163 -17.40 26.80 11.92
N VAL A 164 -18.69 26.68 12.19
CA VAL A 164 -19.69 26.30 11.20
C VAL A 164 -20.79 27.34 11.14
N GLY A 165 -20.53 28.38 10.35
CA GLY A 165 -21.49 29.40 10.00
C GLY A 165 -21.25 29.94 8.60
N ALA A 166 -21.35 29.08 7.56
CA ALA A 166 -21.60 29.52 6.19
C ALA A 166 -22.27 28.38 5.42
N ALA A 167 -23.53 28.58 5.04
CA ALA A 167 -24.34 27.65 4.31
C ALA A 167 -23.78 27.40 2.90
N ILE A 168 -23.47 26.14 2.58
CA ILE A 168 -23.23 25.64 1.23
C ILE A 168 -24.34 24.61 0.93
N PRO A 169 -24.97 24.62 -0.26
CA PRO A 169 -26.06 23.72 -0.56
C PRO A 169 -25.56 22.27 -0.60
N VAL A 170 -26.18 21.44 0.23
CA VAL A 170 -25.87 20.02 0.41
C VAL A 170 -26.69 19.22 -0.57
N THR A 171 -26.05 18.55 -1.51
CA THR A 171 -26.62 17.42 -2.21
C THR A 171 -26.50 16.19 -1.31
N ASP A 172 -27.61 15.65 -0.91
CA ASP A 172 -27.99 14.34 -0.36
C ASP A 172 -27.04 13.50 0.53
N ASP A 173 -25.96 14.06 1.07
CA ASP A 173 -25.24 13.55 2.25
C ASP A 173 -25.58 14.49 3.41
N GLY A 174 -26.59 14.12 4.22
CA GLY A 174 -27.00 14.88 5.38
C GLY A 174 -25.82 15.26 6.30
N PRO A 175 -25.94 16.31 7.14
CA PRO A 175 -24.84 16.81 7.95
C PRO A 175 -24.24 15.66 8.73
N ALA A 176 -22.94 15.40 8.51
CA ALA A 176 -22.20 14.36 9.19
C ALA A 176 -22.41 14.52 10.70
N ALA A 177 -23.10 13.57 11.31
CA ALA A 177 -23.19 13.50 12.76
C ALA A 177 -21.77 13.53 13.31
N MET A 178 -21.50 14.50 14.16
CA MET A 178 -20.17 14.77 14.71
C MET A 178 -19.51 13.48 15.22
N PRO A 179 -18.23 13.21 14.91
CA PRO A 179 -17.52 11.98 15.33
C PRO A 179 -17.71 11.63 16.81
N GLY A 180 -17.79 12.61 17.68
CA GLY A 180 -17.93 12.40 19.13
C GLY A 180 -19.21 11.71 19.62
N ARG A 181 -20.34 11.91 18.95
CA ARG A 181 -21.60 11.24 19.36
C ARG A 181 -21.65 9.77 18.93
N VAL A 182 -21.05 9.48 17.83
CA VAL A 182 -20.95 8.13 17.29
C VAL A 182 -19.98 7.30 18.11
N VAL A 183 -18.85 7.90 18.49
CA VAL A 183 -17.85 7.26 19.33
C VAL A 183 -18.46 6.87 20.67
N SER A 184 -19.20 7.75 21.34
CA SER A 184 -19.81 7.43 22.63
C SER A 184 -20.89 6.34 22.55
N SER A 185 -21.72 6.31 21.52
CA SER A 185 -22.72 5.23 21.36
C SER A 185 -22.08 3.88 21.01
N LEU A 186 -20.93 3.89 20.33
CA LEU A 186 -20.17 2.67 20.08
C LEU A 186 -19.41 2.21 21.33
N GLU A 187 -18.91 3.15 22.12
CA GLU A 187 -18.34 2.88 23.44
C GLU A 187 -19.36 2.21 24.36
N ASP A 188 -20.58 2.76 24.46
CA ASP A 188 -21.67 2.15 25.23
C ASP A 188 -21.99 0.72 24.76
N ALA A 189 -22.02 0.49 23.46
CA ALA A 189 -22.25 -0.85 22.91
C ALA A 189 -21.08 -1.81 23.24
N LEU A 190 -19.86 -1.34 23.18
CA LEU A 190 -18.66 -2.12 23.53
C LEU A 190 -18.60 -2.37 25.04
N LEU A 191 -19.04 -1.46 25.89
CA LEU A 191 -19.04 -1.62 27.34
C LEU A 191 -20.25 -2.43 27.85
N GLY A 192 -21.18 -2.79 26.96
CA GLY A 192 -22.40 -3.51 27.33
C GLY A 192 -23.50 -2.60 27.96
N ASN A 193 -23.33 -1.29 27.83
CA ASN A 193 -24.29 -0.30 28.33
C ASN A 193 -25.39 0.03 27.30
N ALA A 194 -25.26 -0.46 26.05
CA ALA A 194 -26.30 -0.27 25.04
C ALA A 194 -27.56 -1.07 25.39
N PRO A 195 -28.76 -0.50 25.14
CA PRO A 195 -30.00 -1.21 25.41
C PRO A 195 -30.06 -2.51 24.60
N ALA A 196 -30.46 -3.58 25.29
CA ALA A 196 -30.66 -4.87 24.65
C ALA A 196 -31.80 -4.77 23.62
N PRO A 197 -31.73 -5.51 22.50
CA PRO A 197 -32.82 -5.55 21.52
C PRO A 197 -34.13 -6.02 22.20
N THR A 198 -35.22 -5.34 21.87
CA THR A 198 -36.54 -5.73 22.35
C THR A 198 -37.09 -6.88 21.50
N GLY A 199 -36.88 -8.13 21.92
CA GLY A 199 -37.40 -9.32 21.28
C GLY A 199 -36.34 -10.28 20.74
N PRO A 200 -36.75 -11.43 20.18
CA PRO A 200 -35.83 -12.42 19.64
C PRO A 200 -35.04 -11.89 18.45
N VAL A 201 -33.75 -12.11 18.44
CA VAL A 201 -32.87 -11.68 17.36
C VAL A 201 -32.97 -12.68 16.20
N ASP A 202 -33.47 -12.21 15.07
CA ASP A 202 -33.42 -12.97 13.81
C ASP A 202 -31.98 -12.97 13.26
N THR A 203 -31.33 -14.14 13.28
CA THR A 203 -29.95 -14.32 12.83
C THR A 203 -29.80 -14.09 11.32
N ALA A 204 -30.80 -14.36 10.50
CA ALA A 204 -30.76 -14.12 9.07
C ALA A 204 -30.79 -12.60 8.80
N ARG A 205 -31.66 -11.88 9.51
CA ARG A 205 -31.71 -10.41 9.45
C ARG A 205 -30.41 -9.75 9.96
N LEU A 206 -29.83 -10.29 11.02
CA LEU A 206 -28.53 -9.82 11.54
C LEU A 206 -27.42 -9.97 10.49
N ARG A 207 -27.30 -11.13 9.86
CA ARG A 207 -26.32 -11.37 8.77
C ARG A 207 -26.52 -10.43 7.58
N ALA A 208 -27.77 -10.23 7.16
CA ALA A 208 -28.09 -9.28 6.07
C ALA A 208 -27.70 -7.84 6.42
N ALA A 209 -27.96 -7.42 7.67
CA ALA A 209 -27.57 -6.10 8.18
C ALA A 209 -26.05 -5.94 8.25
N LEU A 210 -25.33 -6.99 8.68
CA LEU A 210 -23.86 -7.03 8.70
C LEU A 210 -23.28 -6.96 7.28
N GLY A 211 -23.84 -7.69 6.31
CA GLY A 211 -23.44 -7.61 4.90
C GLY A 211 -23.64 -6.20 4.31
N THR A 212 -24.75 -5.53 4.68
CA THR A 212 -24.99 -4.14 4.30
C THR A 212 -23.96 -3.20 4.92
N ALA A 213 -23.59 -3.43 6.18
CA ALA A 213 -22.59 -2.64 6.88
C ALA A 213 -21.18 -2.83 6.27
N TRP A 214 -20.82 -4.04 5.86
CA TRP A 214 -19.59 -4.28 5.08
C TRP A 214 -19.60 -3.56 3.73
N SER A 215 -20.73 -3.53 3.04
CA SER A 215 -20.89 -2.76 1.79
C SER A 215 -20.69 -1.25 2.02
N ASP A 216 -21.21 -0.71 3.11
CA ASP A 216 -20.98 0.70 3.49
C ASP A 216 -19.50 0.96 3.83
N PHE A 217 -18.81 0.02 4.48
CA PHE A 217 -17.36 0.11 4.74
C PHE A 217 -16.55 0.14 3.45
N HIS A 218 -16.80 -0.79 2.54
CA HIS A 218 -16.13 -0.87 1.25
C HIS A 218 -16.43 0.33 0.33
N ALA A 219 -17.56 1.01 0.56
CA ALA A 219 -17.93 2.25 -0.11
C ALA A 219 -17.45 3.51 0.62
N CYS A 220 -16.68 3.39 1.72
CA CYS A 220 -16.19 4.49 2.56
C CYS A 220 -17.31 5.39 3.13
N ARG A 221 -18.50 4.85 3.43
CA ARG A 221 -19.63 5.56 4.01
C ARG A 221 -19.61 5.51 5.53
N TYR A 222 -18.52 6.01 6.12
CA TYR A 222 -18.25 5.85 7.56
C TYR A 222 -19.28 6.53 8.46
N ALA A 223 -19.82 7.68 8.07
CA ALA A 223 -20.87 8.37 8.80
C ALA A 223 -22.15 7.53 8.92
N ARG A 224 -22.55 6.83 7.84
CA ARG A 224 -23.69 5.90 7.85
C ARG A 224 -23.40 4.66 8.68
N LEU A 225 -22.19 4.14 8.52
CA LEU A 225 -21.76 2.93 9.20
C LEU A 225 -21.69 3.15 10.71
N SER A 226 -21.14 4.26 11.15
CA SER A 226 -21.00 4.58 12.56
C SER A 226 -22.36 4.72 13.29
N SER A 227 -23.41 5.14 12.61
CA SER A 227 -24.77 5.17 13.20
C SER A 227 -25.41 3.78 13.33
N ARG A 228 -24.96 2.78 12.54
CA ARG A 228 -25.54 1.42 12.55
C ARG A 228 -24.79 0.44 13.45
N LEU A 229 -23.49 0.64 13.60
CA LEU A 229 -22.63 -0.31 14.32
C LEU A 229 -23.05 -0.56 15.77
N PRO A 230 -23.45 0.43 16.58
CA PRO A 230 -23.88 0.17 17.96
C PRO A 230 -25.02 -0.85 18.04
N GLY A 231 -26.02 -0.68 17.18
CA GLY A 231 -27.15 -1.62 17.10
C GLY A 231 -26.74 -3.02 16.60
N LEU A 232 -25.82 -3.10 15.63
CA LEU A 232 -25.28 -4.38 15.16
C LEU A 232 -24.51 -5.11 16.26
N VAL A 233 -23.65 -4.42 16.99
CA VAL A 233 -22.91 -4.99 18.12
C VAL A 233 -23.87 -5.52 19.19
N SER A 234 -24.88 -4.73 19.56
CA SER A 234 -25.89 -5.12 20.55
C SER A 234 -26.68 -6.37 20.09
N MET A 235 -27.15 -6.39 18.83
CA MET A 235 -27.86 -7.54 18.26
C MET A 235 -26.99 -8.80 18.19
N ALA A 236 -25.73 -8.69 17.73
CA ALA A 236 -24.81 -9.82 17.63
C ALA A 236 -24.46 -10.39 18.99
N THR A 237 -24.22 -9.53 19.98
CA THR A 237 -23.94 -9.94 21.35
C THR A 237 -25.15 -10.65 21.97
N SER A 238 -26.36 -10.11 21.81
CA SER A 238 -27.58 -10.72 22.29
C SER A 238 -27.87 -12.06 21.62
N ALA A 239 -27.73 -12.15 20.28
CA ALA A 239 -27.92 -13.39 19.56
C ALA A 239 -26.98 -14.50 20.06
N HIS A 240 -25.71 -14.16 20.29
CA HIS A 240 -24.72 -15.11 20.78
C HIS A 240 -24.98 -15.52 22.25
N SER A 241 -25.41 -14.59 23.11
CA SER A 241 -25.64 -14.87 24.52
C SER A 241 -26.81 -15.85 24.77
N ILE A 242 -27.81 -15.85 23.88
CA ILE A 242 -28.99 -16.74 23.99
C ILE A 242 -28.88 -17.99 23.09
N ALA A 243 -27.80 -18.13 22.35
CA ALA A 243 -27.59 -19.25 21.45
C ALA A 243 -27.46 -20.59 22.21
N ASN A 244 -28.15 -21.62 21.73
CA ASN A 244 -27.95 -22.99 22.19
C ASN A 244 -26.57 -23.52 21.75
N VAL A 245 -26.21 -24.72 22.20
CA VAL A 245 -24.88 -25.32 21.93
C VAL A 245 -24.63 -25.50 20.43
N ASP A 246 -25.65 -25.91 19.67
CA ASP A 246 -25.51 -26.19 18.23
C ASP A 246 -25.36 -24.91 17.39
N ASP A 247 -26.03 -23.82 17.79
CA ASP A 247 -25.99 -22.54 17.11
C ASP A 247 -24.80 -21.66 17.55
N ARG A 248 -24.16 -22.01 18.66
CA ARG A 248 -23.10 -21.21 19.26
C ARG A 248 -21.93 -20.92 18.33
N PRO A 249 -21.37 -21.87 17.57
CA PRO A 249 -20.29 -21.58 16.62
C PRO A 249 -20.71 -20.60 15.54
N THR A 250 -21.92 -20.74 15.01
CA THR A 250 -22.47 -19.86 13.95
C THR A 250 -22.71 -18.44 14.45
N THR A 251 -23.23 -18.28 15.66
CA THR A 251 -23.44 -16.97 16.27
C THR A 251 -22.10 -16.33 16.68
N ALA A 252 -21.13 -17.12 17.11
CA ALA A 252 -19.76 -16.68 17.39
C ALA A 252 -19.07 -16.16 16.14
N CYS A 253 -19.21 -16.82 14.98
CA CYS A 253 -18.75 -16.30 13.69
C CYS A 253 -19.32 -14.91 13.41
N THR A 254 -20.65 -14.76 13.48
CA THR A 254 -21.32 -13.48 13.20
C THR A 254 -20.90 -12.38 14.18
N LEU A 255 -20.69 -12.74 15.44
CA LEU A 255 -20.20 -11.83 16.47
C LEU A 255 -18.76 -11.38 16.19
N ALA A 256 -17.87 -12.33 15.85
CA ALA A 256 -16.49 -12.01 15.50
C ALA A 256 -16.40 -11.09 14.27
N GLU A 257 -17.17 -11.38 13.21
CA GLU A 257 -17.22 -10.53 12.02
C GLU A 257 -17.78 -9.12 12.32
N THR A 258 -18.75 -9.02 13.23
CA THR A 258 -19.28 -7.72 13.69
C THR A 258 -18.20 -6.93 14.41
N TYR A 259 -17.41 -7.56 15.29
CA TYR A 259 -16.28 -6.91 15.95
C TYR A 259 -15.11 -6.63 15.01
N HIS A 260 -14.87 -7.44 13.97
CA HIS A 260 -13.91 -7.13 12.91
C HIS A 260 -14.26 -5.82 12.21
N LEU A 261 -15.51 -5.68 11.78
CA LEU A 261 -15.98 -4.44 11.15
C LEU A 261 -15.87 -3.25 12.09
N THR A 262 -16.30 -3.42 13.34
CA THR A 262 -16.21 -2.40 14.39
C THR A 262 -14.76 -1.96 14.58
N THR A 263 -13.83 -2.91 14.71
CA THR A 263 -12.39 -2.63 14.85
C THR A 263 -11.86 -1.82 13.66
N GLN A 264 -12.20 -2.21 12.44
CA GLN A 264 -11.72 -1.52 11.25
C GLN A 264 -12.29 -0.09 11.13
N VAL A 265 -13.54 0.13 11.52
CA VAL A 265 -14.13 1.47 11.57
C VAL A 265 -13.45 2.34 12.63
N LEU A 266 -13.21 1.79 13.82
CA LEU A 266 -12.51 2.51 14.89
C LEU A 266 -11.07 2.89 14.48
N ILE A 267 -10.37 2.01 13.75
CA ILE A 267 -9.08 2.32 13.15
C ILE A 267 -9.19 3.50 12.16
N LYS A 268 -10.24 3.53 11.32
CA LYS A 268 -10.47 4.63 10.38
C LYS A 268 -10.80 5.95 11.09
N LEU A 269 -11.45 5.88 12.26
CA LEU A 269 -11.79 7.01 13.10
C LEU A 269 -10.66 7.43 14.07
N HIS A 270 -9.53 6.71 14.07
CA HIS A 270 -8.40 6.93 15.00
C HIS A 270 -8.71 6.71 16.48
N GLU A 271 -9.69 5.85 16.76
CA GLU A 271 -10.08 5.44 18.12
C GLU A 271 -9.33 4.15 18.50
N ASP A 272 -7.99 4.24 18.60
CA ASP A 272 -7.12 3.08 18.79
C ASP A 272 -7.39 2.32 20.09
N GLY A 273 -7.74 3.01 21.19
CA GLY A 273 -8.10 2.38 22.46
C GLY A 273 -9.35 1.50 22.37
N MET A 274 -10.40 2.00 21.69
CA MET A 274 -11.62 1.24 21.45
C MET A 274 -11.40 0.12 20.43
N ALA A 275 -10.54 0.35 19.43
CA ALA A 275 -10.16 -0.68 18.46
C ALA A 275 -9.51 -1.89 19.15
N TRP A 276 -8.70 -1.68 20.19
CA TRP A 276 -8.16 -2.75 21.02
C TRP A 276 -9.26 -3.56 21.73
N SER A 277 -10.23 -2.86 22.33
CA SER A 277 -11.34 -3.51 23.03
C SER A 277 -12.21 -4.32 22.08
N ALA A 278 -12.56 -3.77 20.92
CA ALA A 278 -13.32 -4.48 19.90
C ALA A 278 -12.55 -5.70 19.37
N MET A 279 -11.23 -5.55 19.14
CA MET A 279 -10.38 -6.63 18.63
C MET A 279 -10.24 -7.79 19.65
N ASP A 280 -10.12 -7.47 20.95
CA ASP A 280 -10.06 -8.53 21.97
C ASP A 280 -11.35 -9.35 22.01
N ARG A 281 -12.51 -8.72 21.89
CA ARG A 281 -13.81 -9.40 21.78
C ARG A 281 -13.93 -10.23 20.49
N ALA A 282 -13.45 -9.71 19.37
CA ALA A 282 -13.39 -10.47 18.13
C ALA A 282 -12.56 -11.75 18.29
N ARG A 283 -11.43 -11.68 19.00
CA ARG A 283 -10.58 -12.85 19.28
C ARG A 283 -11.26 -13.88 20.17
N GLN A 284 -12.02 -13.43 21.15
CA GLN A 284 -12.79 -14.33 22.03
C GLN A 284 -13.87 -15.07 21.20
N ALA A 285 -14.65 -14.34 20.43
CA ALA A 285 -15.70 -14.94 19.58
C ALA A 285 -15.12 -15.87 18.50
N ALA A 286 -13.98 -15.51 17.89
CA ALA A 286 -13.35 -16.34 16.88
C ALA A 286 -12.84 -17.69 17.43
N ARG A 287 -12.44 -17.75 18.71
CA ARG A 287 -12.07 -19.03 19.34
C ARG A 287 -13.27 -19.95 19.55
N GLU A 288 -14.45 -19.38 19.81
CA GLU A 288 -15.70 -20.16 19.98
C GLU A 288 -16.28 -20.62 18.64
N ALA A 289 -15.93 -19.92 17.55
CA ALA A 289 -16.38 -20.26 16.20
C ALA A 289 -15.65 -21.49 15.61
N ASP A 290 -14.41 -21.73 16.05
CA ASP A 290 -13.54 -22.83 15.61
C ASP A 290 -13.37 -22.89 14.07
N ASP A 291 -13.29 -21.71 13.44
CA ASP A 291 -13.11 -21.55 11.99
C ASP A 291 -11.69 -21.05 11.69
N PRO A 292 -10.88 -21.83 10.94
CA PRO A 292 -9.52 -21.43 10.59
C PRO A 292 -9.43 -20.14 9.77
N LEU A 293 -10.38 -19.89 8.86
CA LEU A 293 -10.41 -18.67 8.04
C LEU A 293 -10.76 -17.44 8.87
N LEU A 294 -11.72 -17.58 9.78
CA LEU A 294 -12.08 -16.50 10.71
C LEU A 294 -10.92 -16.21 11.66
N THR A 295 -10.22 -17.22 12.14
CA THR A 295 -9.02 -17.10 12.99
C THR A 295 -7.90 -16.36 12.25
N ALA A 296 -7.66 -16.71 10.98
CA ALA A 296 -6.69 -16.03 10.12
C ALA A 296 -7.03 -14.55 9.92
N GLU A 297 -8.29 -14.22 9.61
CA GLU A 297 -8.73 -12.82 9.47
C GLU A 297 -8.63 -12.05 10.79
N THR A 298 -8.99 -12.69 11.91
CA THR A 298 -8.83 -12.14 13.26
C THR A 298 -7.37 -11.78 13.55
N ALA A 299 -6.43 -12.67 13.20
CA ALA A 299 -5.00 -12.42 13.36
C ALA A 299 -4.52 -11.25 12.48
N ARG A 300 -5.04 -11.17 11.23
CA ARG A 300 -4.70 -10.08 10.33
C ARG A 300 -5.14 -8.71 10.87
N ILE A 301 -6.36 -8.59 11.37
CA ILE A 301 -6.88 -7.35 11.94
C ILE A 301 -6.16 -7.03 13.25
N SER A 302 -5.88 -8.05 14.09
CA SER A 302 -5.08 -7.90 15.31
C SER A 302 -3.70 -7.29 15.01
N ALA A 303 -3.05 -7.74 13.93
CA ALA A 303 -1.76 -7.19 13.53
C ALA A 303 -1.85 -5.72 13.10
N ILE A 304 -2.96 -5.28 12.50
CA ILE A 304 -3.17 -3.86 12.18
C ILE A 304 -3.25 -3.03 13.47
N VAL A 305 -4.00 -3.50 14.48
CA VAL A 305 -4.13 -2.82 15.79
C VAL A 305 -2.78 -2.78 16.50
N LEU A 306 -2.07 -3.92 16.57
CA LEU A 306 -0.73 -4.02 17.17
C LEU A 306 0.27 -3.05 16.51
N ARG A 307 0.28 -2.98 15.18
CA ARG A 307 1.17 -2.12 14.41
C ARG A 307 0.92 -0.64 14.70
N ARG A 308 -0.34 -0.23 14.78
CA ARG A 308 -0.73 1.14 15.12
C ARG A 308 -0.30 1.53 16.54
N SER A 309 -0.32 0.56 17.45
CA SER A 309 0.14 0.74 18.85
C SER A 309 1.66 0.51 18.99
N ARG A 310 2.43 0.62 17.90
CA ARG A 310 3.90 0.50 17.83
C ARG A 310 4.47 -0.89 18.16
N HIS A 311 3.63 -1.92 18.29
CA HIS A 311 4.08 -3.30 18.52
C HIS A 311 4.36 -4.04 17.20
N ARG A 312 5.19 -3.44 16.32
CA ARG A 312 5.42 -3.90 14.94
C ARG A 312 5.97 -5.33 14.87
N VAL A 313 6.94 -5.68 15.71
CA VAL A 313 7.51 -7.03 15.76
C VAL A 313 6.43 -8.06 16.11
N ARG A 314 5.63 -7.78 17.13
CA ARG A 314 4.53 -8.66 17.53
C ARG A 314 3.44 -8.73 16.46
N ALA A 315 3.14 -7.62 15.79
CA ALA A 315 2.19 -7.59 14.68
C ALA A 315 2.60 -8.54 13.55
N GLU A 316 3.88 -8.50 13.15
CA GLU A 316 4.38 -9.39 12.12
C GLU A 316 4.39 -10.85 12.56
N GLN A 317 4.89 -11.14 13.76
CA GLN A 317 4.84 -12.50 14.32
C GLN A 317 3.43 -13.06 14.34
N THR A 318 2.43 -12.23 14.71
CA THR A 318 1.02 -12.64 14.75
C THR A 318 0.52 -13.11 13.38
N VAL A 319 0.79 -12.37 12.30
CA VAL A 319 0.30 -12.75 10.97
C VAL A 319 1.11 -13.87 10.34
N VAL A 320 2.42 -13.95 10.57
CA VAL A 320 3.26 -15.04 10.07
C VAL A 320 2.86 -16.36 10.75
N SER A 321 2.70 -16.36 12.08
CA SER A 321 2.24 -17.55 12.81
C SER A 321 0.83 -17.98 12.39
N ALA A 322 -0.06 -17.02 12.10
CA ALA A 322 -1.40 -17.33 11.63
C ALA A 322 -1.39 -17.91 10.21
N ALA A 323 -0.49 -17.45 9.33
CA ALA A 323 -0.32 -18.02 8.00
C ALA A 323 0.15 -19.49 8.09
N GLN A 324 1.16 -19.76 8.90
CA GLN A 324 1.67 -21.10 9.15
C GLN A 324 0.60 -22.02 9.77
N ALA A 325 -0.19 -21.52 10.72
CA ALA A 325 -1.27 -22.29 11.35
C ALA A 325 -2.39 -22.60 10.35
N LEU A 326 -2.75 -21.65 9.48
CA LEU A 326 -3.75 -21.85 8.43
C LEU A 326 -3.29 -22.91 7.43
N ASP A 327 -2.05 -22.86 6.98
CA ASP A 327 -1.46 -23.85 6.09
C ASP A 327 -1.44 -25.24 6.74
N ALA A 328 -0.93 -25.34 7.96
CA ALA A 328 -0.88 -26.60 8.72
C ALA A 328 -2.27 -27.22 8.97
N ALA A 329 -3.29 -26.39 9.22
CA ALA A 329 -4.65 -26.86 9.50
C ALA A 329 -5.42 -27.26 8.23
N THR A 330 -5.14 -26.64 7.08
CA THR A 330 -6.00 -26.76 5.89
C THR A 330 -5.27 -27.27 4.64
N GLY A 331 -3.93 -27.23 4.61
CA GLY A 331 -3.12 -27.51 3.43
C GLY A 331 -3.39 -26.55 2.27
N LEU A 332 -4.06 -25.42 2.51
CA LEU A 332 -4.45 -24.40 1.53
C LEU A 332 -5.17 -24.99 0.30
N THR A 333 -6.04 -25.96 0.52
CA THR A 333 -6.71 -26.71 -0.55
C THR A 333 -7.82 -25.94 -1.24
N SER A 334 -8.40 -24.92 -0.59
CA SER A 334 -9.42 -24.06 -1.19
C SER A 334 -8.86 -22.69 -1.63
N VAL A 335 -9.55 -22.07 -2.58
CA VAL A 335 -9.25 -20.72 -3.07
C VAL A 335 -9.28 -19.70 -1.93
N GLU A 336 -10.27 -19.81 -1.04
CA GLU A 336 -10.45 -18.92 0.10
C GLU A 336 -9.29 -19.01 1.08
N GLN A 337 -8.80 -20.23 1.34
CA GLN A 337 -7.63 -20.47 2.21
C GLN A 337 -6.36 -19.87 1.60
N GLY A 338 -6.10 -20.08 0.31
CA GLY A 338 -4.99 -19.47 -0.41
C GLY A 338 -5.04 -17.94 -0.40
N CYS A 339 -6.25 -17.36 -0.54
CA CYS A 339 -6.46 -15.92 -0.45
C CYS A 339 -6.21 -15.38 0.96
N ALA A 340 -6.66 -16.09 1.99
CA ALA A 340 -6.44 -15.69 3.39
C ALA A 340 -4.95 -15.74 3.72
N TYR A 341 -4.25 -16.80 3.31
CA TYR A 341 -2.81 -16.95 3.43
C TYR A 341 -2.06 -15.78 2.76
N GLY A 342 -2.37 -15.50 1.50
CA GLY A 342 -1.76 -14.37 0.77
C GLY A 342 -2.00 -13.02 1.43
N ARG A 343 -3.20 -12.77 1.99
CA ARG A 343 -3.51 -11.54 2.74
C ARG A 343 -2.71 -11.41 4.03
N LEU A 344 -2.49 -12.51 4.75
CA LEU A 344 -1.64 -12.54 5.95
C LEU A 344 -0.21 -12.15 5.59
N LEU A 345 0.38 -12.78 4.58
CA LEU A 345 1.74 -12.49 4.13
C LEU A 345 1.90 -11.06 3.63
N ALA A 346 0.94 -10.54 2.86
CA ALA A 346 0.97 -9.15 2.40
C ALA A 346 0.88 -8.15 3.58
N THR A 347 0.13 -8.50 4.63
CA THR A 347 0.05 -7.70 5.87
C THR A 347 1.37 -7.76 6.64
N ALA A 348 2.03 -8.92 6.69
CA ALA A 348 3.36 -9.08 7.27
C ALA A 348 4.40 -8.28 6.49
N ALA A 349 4.37 -8.34 5.15
CA ALA A 349 5.26 -7.59 4.26
C ALA A 349 5.19 -6.08 4.51
N TYR A 350 3.99 -5.53 4.59
CA TYR A 350 3.79 -4.11 4.90
C TYR A 350 4.29 -3.75 6.32
N THR A 351 4.11 -4.64 7.28
CA THR A 351 4.60 -4.45 8.66
C THR A 351 6.13 -4.49 8.73
N ALA A 352 6.76 -5.40 7.99
CA ALA A 352 8.22 -5.47 7.83
C ALA A 352 8.78 -4.21 7.18
N ALA A 353 8.08 -3.68 6.14
CA ALA A 353 8.46 -2.42 5.49
C ALA A 353 8.43 -1.23 6.44
N LEU A 354 7.41 -1.12 7.30
CA LEU A 354 7.33 -0.10 8.36
C LEU A 354 8.47 -0.20 9.40
N SER A 355 9.08 -1.38 9.52
CA SER A 355 10.23 -1.64 10.38
C SER A 355 11.56 -1.56 9.64
N ASP A 356 11.56 -1.04 8.41
CA ASP A 356 12.70 -0.93 7.48
C ASP A 356 13.41 -2.28 7.19
N ARG A 357 12.68 -3.40 7.36
CA ARG A 357 13.19 -4.73 7.03
C ARG A 357 12.89 -5.05 5.57
N ARG A 358 13.66 -4.42 4.72
CA ARG A 358 13.48 -4.41 3.26
C ARG A 358 13.45 -5.81 2.64
N ALA A 359 14.47 -6.64 2.91
CA ALA A 359 14.55 -7.98 2.35
C ALA A 359 13.32 -8.81 2.74
N THR A 360 13.02 -8.88 4.03
CA THR A 360 11.85 -9.60 4.56
C THR A 360 10.53 -9.11 3.95
N ALA A 361 10.37 -7.78 3.77
CA ALA A 361 9.16 -7.23 3.18
C ALA A 361 8.95 -7.72 1.73
N TRP A 362 10.00 -7.75 0.93
CA TRP A 362 9.90 -8.21 -0.45
C TRP A 362 9.79 -9.73 -0.59
N GLU A 363 10.44 -10.50 0.27
CA GLU A 363 10.31 -11.97 0.34
C GLU A 363 8.87 -12.37 0.67
N LEU A 364 8.30 -11.81 1.74
CA LEU A 364 6.90 -12.07 2.12
C LEU A 364 5.90 -11.65 1.04
N LEU A 365 6.18 -10.54 0.35
CA LEU A 365 5.31 -10.07 -0.73
C LEU A 365 5.42 -10.94 -1.99
N SER A 366 6.60 -11.50 -2.26
CA SER A 366 6.80 -12.48 -3.34
C SER A 366 6.02 -13.77 -3.07
N GLU A 367 6.04 -14.25 -1.84
CA GLU A 367 5.27 -15.43 -1.42
C GLU A 367 3.76 -15.16 -1.48
N ALA A 368 3.30 -13.95 -1.07
CA ALA A 368 1.91 -13.54 -1.23
C ALA A 368 1.48 -13.51 -2.71
N ASP A 369 2.35 -13.07 -3.62
CA ASP A 369 2.11 -13.06 -5.07
C ASP A 369 1.97 -14.49 -5.62
N GLU A 370 2.78 -15.41 -5.15
CA GLU A 370 2.68 -16.81 -5.52
C GLU A 370 1.39 -17.47 -5.00
N ALA A 371 1.03 -17.19 -3.75
CA ALA A 371 -0.25 -17.66 -3.19
C ALA A 371 -1.45 -17.13 -3.99
N SER A 372 -1.44 -15.85 -4.36
CA SER A 372 -2.46 -15.24 -5.23
C SER A 372 -2.55 -15.91 -6.61
N ARG A 373 -1.41 -16.25 -7.22
CA ARG A 373 -1.39 -16.94 -8.52
C ARG A 373 -1.93 -18.38 -8.42
N ARG A 374 -1.63 -19.10 -7.34
CA ARG A 374 -2.17 -20.45 -7.10
C ARG A 374 -3.68 -20.43 -6.87
N ALA A 375 -4.19 -19.41 -6.16
CA ALA A 375 -5.63 -19.26 -5.92
C ALA A 375 -6.43 -18.91 -7.20
N GLY A 376 -5.79 -18.38 -8.23
CA GLY A 376 -6.38 -18.13 -9.54
C GLY A 376 -7.09 -16.77 -9.69
N ALA A 377 -7.42 -16.44 -10.92
CA ALA A 377 -8.13 -15.22 -11.25
C ALA A 377 -9.60 -15.31 -10.79
N GLY A 378 -10.07 -14.26 -10.12
CA GLY A 378 -11.44 -14.20 -9.56
C GLY A 378 -11.52 -14.52 -8.06
N SER A 379 -10.40 -14.86 -7.44
CA SER A 379 -10.30 -15.05 -5.99
C SER A 379 -10.43 -13.71 -5.24
N GLY A 380 -10.81 -13.77 -3.96
CA GLY A 380 -10.96 -12.59 -3.08
C GLY A 380 -9.65 -11.87 -2.74
N PHE A 381 -8.49 -12.43 -3.13
CA PHE A 381 -7.17 -11.80 -3.08
C PHE A 381 -6.43 -12.11 -4.38
N ALA A 382 -6.52 -11.20 -5.32
CA ALA A 382 -5.96 -11.36 -6.67
C ALA A 382 -4.64 -10.61 -6.84
N GLY A 383 -3.98 -10.83 -7.99
CA GLY A 383 -2.75 -10.12 -8.34
C GLY A 383 -2.87 -8.59 -8.31
N VAL A 384 -4.09 -8.05 -8.46
CA VAL A 384 -4.33 -6.60 -8.30
C VAL A 384 -4.16 -6.13 -6.85
N ASP A 385 -4.47 -6.98 -5.86
CA ASP A 385 -4.28 -6.69 -4.44
C ASP A 385 -2.80 -6.72 -4.08
N VAL A 386 -2.08 -7.70 -4.60
CA VAL A 386 -0.61 -7.78 -4.45
C VAL A 386 0.05 -6.55 -5.09
N ALA A 387 -0.43 -6.13 -6.27
CA ALA A 387 0.08 -4.92 -6.93
C ALA A 387 -0.13 -3.67 -6.06
N LEU A 388 -1.27 -3.55 -5.38
CA LEU A 388 -1.52 -2.47 -4.42
C LEU A 388 -0.53 -2.54 -3.24
N TYR A 389 -0.29 -3.73 -2.68
CA TYR A 389 0.71 -3.89 -1.62
C TYR A 389 2.15 -3.60 -2.10
N LYS A 390 2.51 -3.89 -3.36
CA LYS A 390 3.81 -3.48 -3.94
C LYS A 390 3.98 -1.97 -3.92
N ILE A 391 2.94 -1.21 -4.23
CA ILE A 391 2.95 0.26 -4.13
C ILE A 391 3.15 0.70 -2.68
N SER A 392 2.35 0.15 -1.75
CA SER A 392 2.41 0.48 -0.33
C SER A 392 3.77 0.17 0.29
N VAL A 393 4.34 -1.01 0.02
CA VAL A 393 5.65 -1.46 0.53
C VAL A 393 6.77 -0.59 -0.02
N ALA A 394 6.80 -0.35 -1.35
CA ALA A 394 7.82 0.49 -1.98
C ALA A 394 7.77 1.92 -1.41
N ARG A 395 6.59 2.53 -1.31
CA ARG A 395 6.40 3.85 -0.71
C ARG A 395 6.92 3.90 0.73
N THR A 396 6.54 2.91 1.55
CA THR A 396 6.92 2.84 2.97
C THR A 396 8.43 2.71 3.15
N LEU A 397 9.11 1.98 2.26
CA LEU A 397 10.56 1.84 2.24
C LEU A 397 11.29 3.06 1.63
N GLY A 398 10.56 4.10 1.22
CA GLY A 398 11.15 5.30 0.59
C GLY A 398 11.52 5.11 -0.88
N ASP A 399 11.18 3.98 -1.49
CA ASP A 399 11.40 3.70 -2.92
C ASP A 399 10.31 4.36 -3.77
N PHE A 400 10.15 5.68 -3.62
CA PHE A 400 9.04 6.44 -4.20
C PHE A 400 8.96 6.32 -5.72
N GLY A 401 10.11 6.22 -6.39
CA GLY A 401 10.16 6.00 -7.83
C GLY A 401 9.56 4.67 -8.23
N ALA A 402 9.92 3.60 -7.54
CA ALA A 402 9.38 2.26 -7.76
C ALA A 402 7.88 2.20 -7.42
N ALA A 403 7.45 2.86 -6.33
CA ALA A 403 6.04 2.95 -5.97
C ALA A 403 5.20 3.59 -7.10
N VAL A 404 5.68 4.69 -7.69
CA VAL A 404 5.02 5.34 -8.83
C VAL A 404 5.01 4.44 -10.08
N GLN A 405 6.07 3.67 -10.32
CA GLN A 405 6.10 2.70 -11.45
C GLN A 405 5.08 1.57 -11.25
N TYR A 406 5.00 0.99 -10.05
CA TYR A 406 3.98 0.00 -9.74
C TYR A 406 2.56 0.58 -9.87
N ALA A 407 2.36 1.83 -9.43
CA ALA A 407 1.08 2.50 -9.58
C ALA A 407 0.68 2.71 -11.05
N ARG A 408 1.61 3.11 -11.91
CA ARG A 408 1.36 3.26 -13.36
C ARG A 408 0.97 1.95 -14.05
N ALA A 409 1.46 0.81 -13.55
CA ALA A 409 1.10 -0.51 -14.07
C ALA A 409 -0.27 -1.00 -13.60
N LEU A 410 -0.83 -0.40 -12.55
CA LEU A 410 -2.12 -0.76 -11.96
C LEU A 410 -3.20 0.23 -12.36
N ARG A 411 -4.29 -0.27 -12.96
CA ARG A 411 -5.49 0.54 -13.22
C ARG A 411 -6.37 0.54 -11.98
N PRO A 412 -6.66 1.69 -11.34
CA PRO A 412 -7.42 1.74 -10.09
C PRO A 412 -8.85 1.20 -10.24
N GLU A 413 -9.44 1.23 -11.46
CA GLU A 413 -10.77 0.69 -11.73
C GLU A 413 -10.84 -0.84 -11.57
N ARG A 414 -9.70 -1.52 -11.66
CA ARG A 414 -9.61 -2.97 -11.41
C ARG A 414 -9.67 -3.35 -9.93
N LEU A 415 -9.49 -2.37 -9.04
CA LEU A 415 -9.63 -2.58 -7.60
C LEU A 415 -11.11 -2.71 -7.25
N GLY A 416 -11.46 -3.80 -6.56
CA GLY A 416 -12.83 -4.27 -6.39
C GLY A 416 -13.79 -3.34 -5.64
N ASN A 417 -13.28 -2.41 -4.81
CA ASN A 417 -14.12 -1.51 -4.02
C ASN A 417 -13.51 -0.11 -3.87
N VAL A 418 -14.33 0.82 -3.36
CA VAL A 418 -13.95 2.23 -3.20
C VAL A 418 -12.81 2.39 -2.19
N GLU A 419 -12.83 1.64 -1.09
CA GLU A 419 -11.79 1.69 -0.05
C GLU A 419 -10.40 1.34 -0.62
N ARG A 420 -10.29 0.31 -1.46
CA ARG A 420 -9.03 -0.06 -2.11
C ARG A 420 -8.58 0.98 -3.14
N ARG A 421 -9.51 1.59 -3.88
CA ARG A 421 -9.18 2.71 -4.78
C ARG A 421 -8.71 3.94 -4.03
N ALA A 422 -9.31 4.24 -2.89
CA ALA A 422 -8.86 5.32 -2.02
C ALA A 422 -7.45 5.06 -1.49
N ARG A 423 -7.15 3.83 -1.06
CA ARG A 423 -5.81 3.41 -0.63
C ARG A 423 -4.77 3.54 -1.76
N TYR A 424 -5.14 3.18 -2.98
CA TYR A 424 -4.28 3.39 -4.15
C TYR A 424 -3.91 4.87 -4.30
N TRP A 425 -4.89 5.77 -4.28
CA TRP A 425 -4.65 7.20 -4.43
C TRP A 425 -3.87 7.80 -3.24
N GLU A 426 -4.09 7.32 -2.02
CA GLU A 426 -3.28 7.65 -0.84
C GLU A 426 -1.81 7.32 -1.09
N ASP A 427 -1.50 6.08 -1.45
CA ASP A 427 -0.12 5.64 -1.68
C ASP A 427 0.52 6.38 -2.87
N VAL A 428 -0.22 6.65 -3.94
CA VAL A 428 0.25 7.41 -5.09
C VAL A 428 0.55 8.86 -4.73
N ALA A 429 -0.34 9.53 -4.00
CA ALA A 429 -0.15 10.92 -3.59
C ALA A 429 1.09 11.07 -2.70
N LEU A 430 1.25 10.17 -1.74
CA LEU A 430 2.41 10.16 -0.83
C LEU A 430 3.71 9.82 -1.57
N ALA A 431 3.70 8.88 -2.51
CA ALA A 431 4.88 8.53 -3.29
C ALA A 431 5.31 9.67 -4.23
N LEU A 432 4.36 10.35 -4.88
CA LEU A 432 4.63 11.51 -5.72
C LEU A 432 5.18 12.68 -4.92
N PHE A 433 4.62 12.92 -3.73
CA PHE A 433 5.14 13.93 -2.82
C PHE A 433 6.58 13.63 -2.40
N GLY A 434 6.86 12.37 -2.00
CA GLY A 434 8.22 11.93 -1.64
C GLY A 434 9.24 12.06 -2.78
N ARG A 435 8.79 12.04 -4.04
CA ARG A 435 9.61 12.32 -5.23
C ARG A 435 9.81 13.82 -5.52
N GLY A 436 9.14 14.71 -4.79
CA GLY A 436 9.12 16.15 -5.10
C GLY A 436 8.17 16.52 -6.26
N ALA A 437 7.35 15.61 -6.76
CA ALA A 437 6.37 15.85 -7.81
C ALA A 437 5.07 16.43 -7.22
N HIS A 438 5.15 17.64 -6.63
CA HIS A 438 4.10 18.20 -5.78
C HIS A 438 2.78 18.46 -6.53
N ALA A 439 2.84 18.88 -7.80
CA ALA A 439 1.64 19.10 -8.61
C ALA A 439 0.90 17.78 -8.91
N GLU A 440 1.64 16.71 -9.20
CA GLU A 440 1.09 15.38 -9.40
C GLU A 440 0.54 14.80 -8.09
N ALA A 441 1.24 15.01 -6.97
CA ALA A 441 0.78 14.59 -5.64
C ALA A 441 -0.55 15.25 -5.30
N TYR A 442 -0.70 16.55 -5.55
CA TYR A 442 -1.96 17.26 -5.34
C TYR A 442 -3.07 16.74 -6.26
N ARG A 443 -2.80 16.45 -7.53
CA ARG A 443 -3.78 15.82 -8.42
C ARG A 443 -4.23 14.44 -7.93
N ALA A 444 -3.31 13.63 -7.44
CA ALA A 444 -3.64 12.32 -6.84
C ALA A 444 -4.48 12.47 -5.57
N LEU A 445 -4.20 13.48 -4.74
CA LEU A 445 -5.00 13.81 -3.55
C LEU A 445 -6.43 14.23 -3.91
N LEU A 446 -6.60 15.02 -4.97
CA LEU A 446 -7.94 15.38 -5.50
C LEU A 446 -8.69 14.16 -6.05
N ALA A 447 -7.98 13.24 -6.74
CA ALA A 447 -8.57 11.99 -7.21
C ALA A 447 -8.99 11.08 -6.04
N ALA A 448 -8.23 11.07 -4.94
CA ALA A 448 -8.61 10.39 -3.71
C ALA A 448 -9.91 11.01 -3.12
N GLU A 449 -10.02 12.33 -3.03
CA GLU A 449 -11.22 13.01 -2.53
C GLU A 449 -12.45 12.71 -3.40
N GLN A 450 -12.30 12.73 -4.73
CA GLN A 450 -13.39 12.37 -5.66
C GLN A 450 -13.82 10.91 -5.49
N THR A 451 -12.86 10.01 -5.26
CA THR A 451 -13.14 8.57 -5.10
C THR A 451 -13.83 8.28 -3.76
N ALA A 452 -13.33 8.86 -2.67
CA ALA A 452 -13.75 8.57 -1.31
C ALA A 452 -13.61 9.83 -0.43
N PRO A 453 -14.59 10.76 -0.45
CA PRO A 453 -14.48 12.01 0.30
C PRO A 453 -14.21 11.83 1.79
N GLN A 454 -14.80 10.81 2.42
CA GLN A 454 -14.65 10.57 3.85
C GLN A 454 -13.27 9.96 4.21
N GLU A 455 -12.61 9.26 3.29
CA GLU A 455 -11.22 8.80 3.46
C GLU A 455 -10.20 9.94 3.39
N VAL A 456 -10.55 11.05 2.79
CA VAL A 456 -9.64 12.20 2.62
C VAL A 456 -9.92 13.28 3.67
N ARG A 457 -11.19 13.66 3.84
CA ARG A 457 -11.55 14.81 4.70
C ARG A 457 -11.31 14.57 6.18
N TYR A 458 -11.41 13.31 6.63
CA TYR A 458 -11.32 12.97 8.05
C TYR A 458 -10.04 12.21 8.43
N ARG A 459 -9.16 11.95 7.46
CA ARG A 459 -7.96 11.14 7.70
C ARG A 459 -6.70 11.99 7.85
N PRO A 460 -5.89 11.77 8.92
CA PRO A 460 -4.68 12.54 9.18
C PRO A 460 -3.67 12.52 8.04
N TRP A 461 -3.54 11.41 7.29
CA TRP A 461 -2.61 11.36 6.16
C TRP A 461 -2.87 12.46 5.12
N ALA A 462 -4.16 12.70 4.80
CA ALA A 462 -4.54 13.71 3.82
C ALA A 462 -4.34 15.12 4.36
N GLN A 463 -4.66 15.33 5.65
CA GLN A 463 -4.44 16.61 6.34
C GLN A 463 -2.94 16.93 6.40
N GLN A 464 -2.10 15.97 6.74
CA GLN A 464 -0.64 16.14 6.80
C GLN A 464 -0.04 16.39 5.42
N LEU A 465 -0.45 15.63 4.40
CA LEU A 465 -0.01 15.85 3.03
C LEU A 465 -0.45 17.24 2.54
N THR A 466 -1.66 17.67 2.87
CA THR A 466 -2.17 19.01 2.55
C THR A 466 -1.32 20.09 3.20
N GLY A 467 -1.02 19.99 4.50
CA GLY A 467 -0.14 20.89 5.22
C GLY A 467 1.27 20.93 4.62
N ALA A 468 1.82 19.76 4.26
CA ALA A 468 3.11 19.67 3.60
C ALA A 468 3.11 20.34 2.21
N LEU A 469 2.05 20.13 1.41
CA LEU A 469 1.90 20.80 0.12
C LEU A 469 1.78 22.32 0.27
N LEU A 470 1.03 22.82 1.26
CA LEU A 470 0.95 24.26 1.56
C LEU A 470 2.32 24.85 1.93
N SER A 471 3.13 24.11 2.69
CA SER A 471 4.46 24.58 3.13
C SER A 471 5.46 24.71 1.98
N VAL A 472 5.34 23.87 0.93
CA VAL A 472 6.22 23.91 -0.25
C VAL A 472 5.69 24.81 -1.36
N ASP A 473 4.38 25.03 -1.44
CA ASP A 473 3.73 25.87 -2.47
C ASP A 473 3.73 27.38 -2.13
N ARG A 474 4.90 27.90 -1.79
CA ARG A 474 5.06 29.34 -1.42
C ARG A 474 4.65 30.28 -2.55
N ARG A 475 4.73 29.84 -3.82
CA ARG A 475 4.42 30.64 -5.01
C ARG A 475 2.97 30.50 -5.47
N GLN A 476 2.14 29.75 -4.74
CA GLN A 476 0.73 29.49 -5.07
C GLN A 476 0.55 28.90 -6.48
N THR A 477 1.41 27.97 -6.85
CA THR A 477 1.40 27.29 -8.16
C THR A 477 0.37 26.17 -8.24
N LEU A 478 -0.23 25.76 -7.09
CA LEU A 478 -1.22 24.71 -6.99
C LEU A 478 -2.63 25.31 -6.84
N PRO A 479 -3.38 25.45 -7.95
CA PRO A 479 -4.68 26.10 -7.92
C PRO A 479 -5.68 25.29 -7.08
N GLY A 480 -6.40 25.98 -6.19
CA GLY A 480 -7.42 25.38 -5.33
C GLY A 480 -6.89 24.65 -4.08
N LEU A 481 -5.57 24.59 -3.85
CA LEU A 481 -5.00 23.92 -2.68
C LEU A 481 -5.51 24.50 -1.36
N ARG A 482 -5.64 25.82 -1.25
CA ARG A 482 -6.20 26.47 -0.04
C ARG A 482 -7.66 26.12 0.20
N SER A 483 -8.47 26.07 -0.87
CA SER A 483 -9.87 25.64 -0.76
C SER A 483 -9.97 24.16 -0.36
N PHE A 484 -9.05 23.31 -0.85
CA PHE A 484 -8.94 21.93 -0.42
C PHE A 484 -8.54 21.83 1.06
N ALA A 485 -7.55 22.60 1.50
CA ALA A 485 -7.14 22.68 2.90
C ALA A 485 -8.30 23.04 3.84
N ALA A 486 -9.08 24.06 3.48
CA ALA A 486 -10.28 24.43 4.23
C ALA A 486 -11.30 23.27 4.33
N ARG A 487 -11.50 22.50 3.24
CA ARG A 487 -12.41 21.33 3.26
C ARG A 487 -11.90 20.17 4.11
N THR A 488 -10.61 20.03 4.25
CA THR A 488 -9.95 18.99 5.05
C THR A 488 -9.64 19.43 6.48
N GLY A 489 -10.02 20.66 6.86
CA GLY A 489 -9.79 21.19 8.21
C GLY A 489 -8.32 21.56 8.48
N VAL A 490 -7.53 21.82 7.43
CA VAL A 490 -6.14 22.27 7.54
C VAL A 490 -6.13 23.80 7.41
N THR A 491 -5.70 24.50 8.46
CA THR A 491 -5.60 25.96 8.54
C THR A 491 -4.18 26.46 8.34
#